data_ba5be835c9904f2896a0d0c703ee5e77
#
_entry.id   ba5be835c9904f2896a0d0c703ee5e77
#
_cell.length_a   1.000
_cell.length_b   1.000
_cell.length_c   1.000
_cell.angle_alpha   90.00
_cell.angle_beta   90.00
_cell.angle_gamma   90.00
#
_symmetry.space_group_name_H-M   'P 1'
#
loop_
_entity.id
_entity.type
_entity.pdbx_description
1 polymer ?
#
loop_
_entity_poly.entity_id
_entity_poly.type
_entity_poly.pdbx_seq_one_letter_code
_entity_poly.pdbx_strand_id
1 'polypeptide(L)'
;MINFNVLEFKKDSAIFVAGENARDVFYIIKEGVVVDKNYVIENTNFEFTSGDIIGIVPAILSEPYYSTAIAETDVQLVEIHASDIYNIEDTKIIEKIYKHLIKFMEIWLGKYFYKLSESLNIESYKEDDAFEIANIYNNNGYKSAALYMYKKIIEMFPNEDHTEINNKINEIENNYDIKPPLEIDHNLKEYKSGTCIFSELESKTNLYVIRDGKVGVYSVFNGKIITRIIFKSGNIIGYKPIFGNKLLLTTCIVLEDTILQTINKEDFLKLASNNTKLQYHLVNIMARRTYNTIIKSYSITIKSSVGKFYSMVYSFVKTELLFDKNIDFLELSYTIKDICTMVGIENTNYIKSEMNKNKVILFSSDERIIIPN
;
A
#
# COMPACT_ATOMS: atom_id res chain seq x y z
N MET A 1 -5.94 -28.92 -16.79
CA MET A 1 -5.82 -27.97 -17.92
C MET A 1 -6.87 -26.91 -17.66
N ILE A 2 -6.47 -25.66 -17.49
CA ILE A 2 -7.39 -24.54 -17.33
C ILE A 2 -8.00 -24.31 -18.71
N ASN A 3 -9.33 -24.46 -18.84
CA ASN A 3 -10.06 -24.12 -20.05
C ASN A 3 -10.24 -22.61 -20.10
N PHE A 4 -9.56 -21.94 -21.00
CA PHE A 4 -9.72 -20.50 -21.21
C PHE A 4 -10.88 -20.25 -22.18
N ASN A 5 -11.86 -19.47 -21.73
CA ASN A 5 -12.94 -18.96 -22.57
C ASN A 5 -12.46 -17.64 -23.21
N VAL A 6 -12.64 -17.50 -24.52
CA VAL A 6 -12.34 -16.26 -25.24
C VAL A 6 -13.65 -15.54 -25.55
N LEU A 7 -13.80 -14.33 -25.04
CA LEU A 7 -14.95 -13.46 -25.26
C LEU A 7 -14.59 -12.37 -26.25
N GLU A 8 -15.54 -12.00 -27.09
CA GLU A 8 -15.40 -10.90 -28.04
C GLU A 8 -16.34 -9.76 -27.66
N PHE A 9 -15.80 -8.55 -27.62
CA PHE A 9 -16.56 -7.34 -27.40
C PHE A 9 -16.35 -6.38 -28.58
N LYS A 10 -17.42 -5.80 -29.05
CA LYS A 10 -17.37 -4.77 -30.09
C LYS A 10 -16.93 -3.45 -29.48
N LYS A 11 -16.31 -2.62 -30.30
CA LYS A 11 -16.01 -1.23 -29.94
C LYS A 11 -17.19 -0.58 -29.23
N ASP A 12 -16.93 0.24 -28.24
CA ASP A 12 -17.86 0.98 -27.38
C ASP A 12 -18.75 0.09 -26.46
N SER A 13 -18.52 -1.22 -26.42
CA SER A 13 -19.18 -2.13 -25.46
C SER A 13 -18.59 -2.01 -24.07
N ALA A 14 -19.44 -1.98 -23.04
CA ALA A 14 -19.00 -2.11 -21.65
C ALA A 14 -18.67 -3.59 -21.34
N ILE A 15 -17.50 -3.82 -20.77
CA ILE A 15 -17.03 -5.14 -20.31
C ILE A 15 -17.54 -5.37 -18.88
N PHE A 16 -17.40 -4.36 -18.02
CA PHE A 16 -18.02 -4.28 -16.70
C PHE A 16 -18.25 -2.81 -16.32
N VAL A 17 -19.15 -2.58 -15.36
CA VAL A 17 -19.59 -1.23 -14.98
C VAL A 17 -19.30 -0.95 -13.50
N ALA A 18 -18.84 0.28 -13.19
CA ALA A 18 -18.59 0.73 -11.84
C ALA A 18 -19.85 0.60 -10.95
N GLY A 19 -19.66 0.08 -9.74
CA GLY A 19 -20.72 -0.15 -8.76
C GLY A 19 -21.43 -1.49 -8.88
N GLU A 20 -21.27 -2.22 -10.00
CA GLU A 20 -21.76 -3.59 -10.10
C GLU A 20 -20.87 -4.55 -9.29
N ASN A 21 -21.48 -5.56 -8.68
CA ASN A 21 -20.72 -6.60 -7.98
C ASN A 21 -19.84 -7.37 -8.96
N ALA A 22 -18.57 -7.50 -8.66
CA ALA A 22 -17.66 -8.26 -9.50
C ALA A 22 -18.07 -9.74 -9.52
N ARG A 23 -18.01 -10.33 -10.72
CA ARG A 23 -18.06 -11.77 -10.88
C ARG A 23 -16.74 -12.37 -10.42
N ASP A 24 -16.73 -13.68 -10.14
CA ASP A 24 -15.49 -14.44 -9.84
C ASP A 24 -14.63 -14.64 -11.12
N VAL A 25 -14.52 -13.60 -11.94
CA VAL A 25 -13.73 -13.62 -13.18
C VAL A 25 -13.02 -12.29 -13.41
N PHE A 26 -11.84 -12.39 -13.99
CA PHE A 26 -11.08 -11.27 -14.52
C PHE A 26 -10.61 -11.61 -15.94
N TYR A 27 -10.05 -10.63 -16.63
CA TYR A 27 -9.75 -10.80 -18.04
C TYR A 27 -8.32 -10.43 -18.35
N ILE A 28 -7.70 -11.21 -19.29
CA ILE A 28 -6.45 -10.83 -19.96
C ILE A 28 -6.82 -10.38 -21.37
N ILE A 29 -6.36 -9.21 -21.78
CA ILE A 29 -6.57 -8.70 -23.14
C ILE A 29 -5.71 -9.50 -24.09
N LYS A 30 -6.34 -10.24 -24.99
CA LYS A 30 -5.66 -10.97 -26.05
C LYS A 30 -5.38 -10.07 -27.23
N GLU A 31 -6.36 -9.24 -27.62
CA GLU A 31 -6.30 -8.32 -28.75
C GLU A 31 -7.19 -7.10 -28.51
N GLY A 32 -6.77 -5.95 -29.01
CA GLY A 32 -7.49 -4.69 -28.94
C GLY A 32 -7.09 -3.82 -27.75
N VAL A 33 -7.87 -2.76 -27.52
CA VAL A 33 -7.64 -1.73 -26.52
C VAL A 33 -8.86 -1.57 -25.62
N VAL A 34 -8.68 -1.57 -24.32
CA VAL A 34 -9.71 -1.33 -23.31
C VAL A 34 -9.37 -0.06 -22.54
N VAL A 35 -10.35 0.82 -22.39
CA VAL A 35 -10.22 2.02 -21.56
C VAL A 35 -10.99 1.82 -20.26
N ASP A 36 -10.31 1.98 -19.15
CA ASP A 36 -10.89 1.96 -17.81
C ASP A 36 -11.23 3.39 -17.39
N LYS A 37 -12.55 3.70 -17.40
CA LYS A 37 -13.07 5.04 -17.08
C LYS A 37 -13.47 5.11 -15.62
N ASN A 38 -12.90 6.11 -14.94
CA ASN A 38 -13.24 6.42 -13.58
C ASN A 38 -13.94 7.78 -13.50
N TYR A 39 -15.20 7.77 -13.07
CA TYR A 39 -16.02 8.98 -13.01
C TYR A 39 -15.90 9.77 -11.69
N VAL A 40 -15.22 9.19 -10.68
CA VAL A 40 -15.04 9.83 -9.36
C VAL A 40 -13.78 10.69 -9.33
N ILE A 41 -12.76 10.28 -10.08
CA ILE A 41 -11.49 11.00 -10.18
C ILE A 41 -11.32 11.43 -11.62
N GLU A 42 -11.55 12.71 -11.89
CA GLU A 42 -11.46 13.30 -13.22
C GLU A 42 -10.08 13.08 -13.87
N ASN A 43 -10.08 13.00 -15.22
CA ASN A 43 -8.88 12.86 -16.06
C ASN A 43 -8.02 11.60 -15.79
N THR A 44 -8.65 10.49 -15.43
CA THR A 44 -7.94 9.27 -15.09
C THR A 44 -8.46 8.04 -15.85
N ASN A 45 -8.53 8.17 -17.16
CA ASN A 45 -8.74 7.00 -18.01
C ASN A 45 -7.42 6.24 -18.12
N PHE A 46 -7.48 4.92 -17.91
CA PHE A 46 -6.36 4.03 -18.20
C PHE A 46 -6.62 3.29 -19.47
N GLU A 47 -5.61 3.24 -20.31
CA GLU A 47 -5.60 2.42 -21.49
C GLU A 47 -4.87 1.10 -21.20
N PHE A 48 -5.52 0.01 -21.50
CA PHE A 48 -4.99 -1.34 -21.38
C PHE A 48 -4.96 -2.01 -22.74
N THR A 49 -3.88 -2.73 -23.02
CA THR A 49 -3.60 -3.34 -24.32
C THR A 49 -3.31 -4.84 -24.18
N SER A 50 -3.00 -5.50 -25.29
CA SER A 50 -2.71 -6.94 -25.31
C SER A 50 -1.68 -7.35 -24.24
N GLY A 51 -2.04 -8.33 -23.42
CA GLY A 51 -1.26 -8.87 -22.30
C GLY A 51 -1.55 -8.20 -20.95
N ASP A 52 -2.28 -7.08 -20.93
CA ASP A 52 -2.70 -6.45 -19.68
C ASP A 52 -3.88 -7.21 -19.05
N ILE A 53 -4.04 -7.04 -17.73
CA ILE A 53 -5.08 -7.68 -16.92
C ILE A 53 -6.08 -6.62 -16.47
N ILE A 54 -7.37 -6.90 -16.59
CA ILE A 54 -8.44 -6.01 -16.12
C ILE A 54 -9.42 -6.76 -15.20
N GLY A 55 -9.97 -6.06 -14.19
CA GLY A 55 -10.98 -6.61 -13.28
C GLY A 55 -10.46 -7.56 -12.19
N ILE A 56 -9.15 -7.81 -12.09
CA ILE A 56 -8.57 -8.81 -11.17
C ILE A 56 -8.80 -8.48 -9.68
N VAL A 57 -8.65 -7.21 -9.28
CA VAL A 57 -8.76 -6.81 -7.87
C VAL A 57 -10.18 -7.02 -7.32
N PRO A 58 -11.25 -6.49 -7.94
CA PRO A 58 -12.61 -6.73 -7.47
C PRO A 58 -13.02 -8.21 -7.59
N ALA A 59 -12.56 -8.94 -8.61
CA ALA A 59 -12.86 -10.37 -8.77
C ALA A 59 -12.30 -11.21 -7.60
N ILE A 60 -11.03 -11.00 -7.21
CA ILE A 60 -10.40 -11.70 -6.08
C ILE A 60 -11.12 -11.39 -4.75
N LEU A 61 -11.55 -10.16 -4.56
CA LEU A 61 -12.10 -9.69 -3.29
C LEU A 61 -13.62 -9.81 -3.17
N SER A 62 -14.31 -10.16 -4.26
CA SER A 62 -15.78 -10.11 -4.35
C SER A 62 -16.34 -8.73 -3.96
N GLU A 63 -15.62 -7.67 -4.33
CA GLU A 63 -16.02 -6.27 -4.12
C GLU A 63 -16.58 -5.68 -5.42
N PRO A 64 -17.40 -4.61 -5.36
CA PRO A 64 -17.88 -3.94 -6.56
C PRO A 64 -16.76 -3.40 -7.44
N TYR A 65 -16.99 -3.34 -8.75
CA TYR A 65 -16.09 -2.66 -9.67
C TYR A 65 -16.01 -1.16 -9.31
N TYR A 66 -14.81 -0.63 -9.22
CA TYR A 66 -14.56 0.79 -8.91
C TYR A 66 -14.46 1.68 -10.15
N SER A 67 -14.53 1.09 -11.33
CA SER A 67 -14.39 1.74 -12.63
C SER A 67 -15.21 1.01 -13.68
N THR A 68 -15.43 1.64 -14.83
CA THR A 68 -16.11 1.04 -15.98
C THR A 68 -15.10 0.75 -17.08
N ALA A 69 -14.94 -0.50 -17.46
CA ALA A 69 -14.10 -0.91 -18.59
C ALA A 69 -14.91 -0.93 -19.88
N ILE A 70 -14.42 -0.20 -20.89
CA ILE A 70 -15.07 -0.06 -22.21
C ILE A 70 -14.07 -0.50 -23.28
N ALA A 71 -14.52 -1.27 -24.24
CA ALA A 71 -13.78 -1.64 -25.44
C ALA A 71 -13.60 -0.40 -26.34
N GLU A 72 -12.37 0.14 -26.43
CA GLU A 72 -12.06 1.29 -27.31
C GLU A 72 -11.92 0.86 -28.78
N THR A 73 -11.57 -0.38 -29.01
CA THR A 73 -11.58 -1.07 -30.31
C THR A 73 -12.42 -2.35 -30.20
N ASP A 74 -12.57 -3.14 -31.25
CA ASP A 74 -12.98 -4.53 -31.11
C ASP A 74 -11.92 -5.27 -30.28
N VAL A 75 -12.32 -6.01 -29.25
CA VAL A 75 -11.39 -6.69 -28.34
C VAL A 75 -11.70 -8.17 -28.18
N GLN A 76 -10.64 -8.96 -28.01
CA GLN A 76 -10.72 -10.35 -27.55
C GLN A 76 -10.14 -10.44 -26.13
N LEU A 77 -10.93 -11.01 -25.22
CA LEU A 77 -10.58 -11.18 -23.82
C LEU A 77 -10.53 -12.66 -23.46
N VAL A 78 -9.47 -13.07 -22.77
CA VAL A 78 -9.39 -14.37 -22.13
C VAL A 78 -9.97 -14.25 -20.73
N GLU A 79 -11.08 -14.95 -20.50
CA GLU A 79 -11.75 -15.02 -19.19
C GLU A 79 -11.03 -16.03 -18.28
N ILE A 80 -10.75 -15.61 -17.05
CA ILE A 80 -10.07 -16.43 -16.06
C ILE A 80 -10.83 -16.33 -14.74
N HIS A 81 -11.14 -17.46 -14.11
CA HIS A 81 -11.70 -17.48 -12.78
C HIS A 81 -10.66 -17.07 -11.73
N ALA A 82 -11.06 -16.22 -10.80
CA ALA A 82 -10.15 -15.77 -9.74
C ALA A 82 -9.61 -16.93 -8.89
N SER A 83 -10.42 -17.99 -8.68
CA SER A 83 -10.01 -19.23 -8.02
C SER A 83 -8.89 -19.99 -8.73
N ASP A 84 -8.76 -19.85 -10.06
CA ASP A 84 -7.73 -20.56 -10.83
C ASP A 84 -6.32 -20.01 -10.57
N ILE A 85 -6.22 -18.76 -10.09
CA ILE A 85 -4.94 -18.16 -9.71
C ILE A 85 -4.22 -19.03 -8.67
N TYR A 86 -4.97 -19.63 -7.75
CA TYR A 86 -4.41 -20.38 -6.62
C TYR A 86 -3.87 -21.77 -7.00
N ASN A 87 -4.12 -22.19 -8.23
CA ASN A 87 -3.63 -23.45 -8.79
C ASN A 87 -2.46 -23.25 -9.77
N ILE A 88 -1.94 -22.02 -9.90
CA ILE A 88 -0.82 -21.71 -10.77
C ILE A 88 0.49 -22.11 -10.08
N GLU A 89 1.23 -23.03 -10.68
CA GLU A 89 2.55 -23.47 -10.22
C GLU A 89 3.71 -22.76 -10.93
N ASP A 90 3.44 -22.14 -12.09
CA ASP A 90 4.46 -21.42 -12.87
C ASP A 90 4.83 -20.10 -12.20
N THR A 91 6.06 -20.03 -11.69
CA THR A 91 6.60 -18.83 -11.00
C THR A 91 6.62 -17.58 -11.87
N LYS A 92 6.76 -17.74 -13.21
CA LYS A 92 6.75 -16.59 -14.14
C LYS A 92 5.35 -15.97 -14.25
N ILE A 93 4.31 -16.81 -14.25
CA ILE A 93 2.92 -16.34 -14.27
C ILE A 93 2.59 -15.66 -12.96
N ILE A 94 2.97 -16.25 -11.82
CA ILE A 94 2.79 -15.68 -10.50
C ILE A 94 3.51 -14.32 -10.39
N GLU A 95 4.76 -14.25 -10.87
CA GLU A 95 5.50 -12.98 -10.90
C GLU A 95 4.78 -11.90 -11.73
N LYS A 96 4.21 -12.28 -12.88
CA LYS A 96 3.42 -11.35 -13.71
C LYS A 96 2.18 -10.83 -12.96
N ILE A 97 1.48 -11.70 -12.26
CA ILE A 97 0.30 -11.31 -11.46
C ILE A 97 0.72 -10.32 -10.37
N TYR A 98 1.79 -10.61 -9.61
CA TYR A 98 2.29 -9.70 -8.57
C TYR A 98 2.75 -8.36 -9.17
N LYS A 99 3.50 -8.39 -10.26
CA LYS A 99 3.90 -7.17 -10.96
C LYS A 99 2.71 -6.33 -11.40
N HIS A 100 1.67 -6.97 -11.93
CA HIS A 100 0.45 -6.28 -12.34
C HIS A 100 -0.26 -5.65 -11.14
N LEU A 101 -0.49 -6.39 -10.04
CA LEU A 101 -1.11 -5.87 -8.83
C LEU A 101 -0.32 -4.70 -8.24
N ILE A 102 1.01 -4.80 -8.21
CA ILE A 102 1.88 -3.74 -7.70
C ILE A 102 1.84 -2.52 -8.60
N LYS A 103 1.99 -2.69 -9.93
CA LYS A 103 1.87 -1.59 -10.91
C LYS A 103 0.54 -0.86 -10.74
N PHE A 104 -0.53 -1.61 -10.61
CA PHE A 104 -1.87 -1.04 -10.47
C PHE A 104 -2.04 -0.29 -9.13
N MET A 105 -1.52 -0.84 -8.04
CA MET A 105 -1.47 -0.16 -6.75
C MET A 105 -0.63 1.13 -6.81
N GLU A 106 0.49 1.13 -7.54
CA GLU A 106 1.33 2.33 -7.74
C GLU A 106 0.59 3.44 -8.50
N ILE A 107 -0.15 3.06 -9.54
CA ILE A 107 -0.96 4.00 -10.31
C ILE A 107 -1.99 4.67 -9.37
N TRP A 108 -2.70 3.91 -8.57
CA TRP A 108 -3.69 4.44 -7.63
C TRP A 108 -3.06 5.22 -6.48
N LEU A 109 -1.87 4.83 -6.06
CA LEU A 109 -1.09 5.59 -5.09
C LEU A 109 -0.70 6.96 -5.64
N GLY A 110 -0.26 7.01 -6.90
CA GLY A 110 0.01 8.26 -7.61
C GLY A 110 -1.22 9.16 -7.69
N LYS A 111 -2.39 8.60 -8.04
CA LYS A 111 -3.67 9.34 -8.06
C LYS A 111 -4.06 9.86 -6.69
N TYR A 112 -3.91 9.06 -5.65
CA TYR A 112 -4.17 9.46 -4.28
C TYR A 112 -3.28 10.65 -3.87
N PHE A 113 -1.98 10.62 -4.18
CA PHE A 113 -1.07 11.73 -3.92
C PHE A 113 -1.44 12.97 -4.74
N TYR A 114 -1.73 12.82 -6.03
CA TYR A 114 -2.15 13.94 -6.87
C TYR A 114 -3.38 14.66 -6.29
N LYS A 115 -4.38 13.91 -5.83
CA LYS A 115 -5.58 14.50 -5.19
C LYS A 115 -5.28 15.16 -3.84
N LEU A 116 -4.26 14.70 -3.10
CA LEU A 116 -3.83 15.37 -1.89
C LEU A 116 -3.07 16.67 -2.17
N SER A 117 -2.36 16.78 -3.32
CA SER A 117 -1.36 17.81 -3.54
C SER A 117 -1.55 18.72 -4.73
N GLU A 118 -2.40 18.37 -5.67
CA GLU A 118 -2.42 19.00 -7.00
C GLU A 118 -1.08 18.94 -7.79
N SER A 119 0.01 18.44 -7.20
CA SER A 119 1.29 18.31 -7.91
C SER A 119 2.19 17.22 -7.32
N LEU A 120 2.44 16.13 -8.04
CA LEU A 120 3.59 15.25 -7.77
C LEU A 120 4.02 14.50 -9.03
N ASN A 121 5.16 14.89 -9.56
CA ASN A 121 5.96 14.09 -10.48
C ASN A 121 7.30 13.82 -9.77
N ILE A 122 7.37 12.80 -8.92
CA ILE A 122 8.63 12.43 -8.26
C ILE A 122 9.23 11.26 -9.04
N GLU A 123 10.09 11.57 -10.00
CA GLU A 123 10.93 10.56 -10.67
C GLU A 123 12.29 10.39 -9.96
N SER A 124 12.78 11.45 -9.30
CA SER A 124 13.99 11.45 -8.48
C SER A 124 13.93 12.60 -7.47
N TYR A 125 14.52 12.41 -6.29
CA TYR A 125 14.73 13.50 -5.34
C TYR A 125 15.99 14.29 -5.72
N LYS A 126 15.93 15.63 -5.60
CA LYS A 126 17.11 16.46 -5.49
C LYS A 126 17.61 16.39 -4.06
N GLU A 127 18.87 16.75 -3.82
CA GLU A 127 19.46 16.74 -2.47
C GLU A 127 18.64 17.57 -1.48
N ASP A 128 18.29 18.82 -1.87
CA ASP A 128 17.49 19.72 -1.02
C ASP A 128 16.14 19.12 -0.64
N ASP A 129 15.44 18.48 -1.59
CA ASP A 129 14.15 17.83 -1.34
C ASP A 129 14.31 16.65 -0.38
N ALA A 130 15.36 15.83 -0.55
CA ALA A 130 15.67 14.71 0.30
C ALA A 130 16.05 15.16 1.72
N PHE A 131 16.82 16.25 1.82
CA PHE A 131 17.22 16.85 3.08
C PHE A 131 16.04 17.45 3.84
N GLU A 132 15.12 18.12 3.15
CA GLU A 132 13.87 18.62 3.73
C GLU A 132 13.04 17.48 4.31
N ILE A 133 12.87 16.37 3.56
CA ILE A 133 12.15 15.18 4.06
C ILE A 133 12.80 14.64 5.32
N ALA A 134 14.12 14.47 5.35
CA ALA A 134 14.85 14.01 6.52
C ALA A 134 14.66 14.95 7.73
N ASN A 135 14.69 16.26 7.51
CA ASN A 135 14.43 17.26 8.56
C ASN A 135 13.00 17.17 9.11
N ILE A 136 12.01 16.90 8.26
CA ILE A 136 10.62 16.71 8.71
C ILE A 136 10.53 15.51 9.65
N TYR A 137 11.15 14.38 9.34
CA TYR A 137 11.19 13.23 10.25
C TYR A 137 11.94 13.58 11.56
N ASN A 138 13.07 14.27 11.45
CA ASN A 138 13.84 14.71 12.63
C ASN A 138 13.04 15.60 13.57
N ASN A 139 12.37 16.60 13.03
CA ASN A 139 11.57 17.58 13.80
C ASN A 139 10.31 16.96 14.43
N ASN A 140 9.80 15.86 13.87
CA ASN A 140 8.67 15.11 14.40
C ASN A 140 9.08 13.94 15.32
N GLY A 141 10.36 13.85 15.73
CA GLY A 141 10.84 12.87 16.71
C GLY A 141 11.22 11.51 16.12
N TYR A 142 11.12 11.31 14.82
CA TYR A 142 11.52 10.05 14.16
C TYR A 142 13.02 10.01 13.89
N LYS A 143 13.82 10.03 14.96
CA LYS A 143 15.29 10.21 14.92
C LYS A 143 16.01 9.13 14.12
N SER A 144 15.60 7.87 14.25
CA SER A 144 16.16 6.75 13.48
C SER A 144 15.91 6.91 11.97
N ALA A 145 14.70 7.34 11.57
CA ALA A 145 14.38 7.57 10.17
C ALA A 145 15.18 8.75 9.60
N ALA A 146 15.28 9.84 10.34
CA ALA A 146 16.09 11.00 9.95
C ALA A 146 17.58 10.63 9.79
N LEU A 147 18.14 9.94 10.78
CA LEU A 147 19.54 9.47 10.72
C LEU A 147 19.78 8.57 9.51
N TYR A 148 18.85 7.64 9.26
CA TYR A 148 18.91 6.73 8.12
C TYR A 148 18.92 7.53 6.80
N MET A 149 18.02 8.51 6.65
CA MET A 149 17.91 9.35 5.46
C MET A 149 19.14 10.25 5.27
N TYR A 150 19.65 10.90 6.32
CA TYR A 150 20.85 11.73 6.22
C TYR A 150 22.06 10.91 5.72
N LYS A 151 22.27 9.71 6.25
CA LYS A 151 23.32 8.83 5.74
C LYS A 151 23.09 8.43 4.28
N LYS A 152 21.84 8.21 3.91
CA LYS A 152 21.45 7.86 2.53
C LYS A 152 21.68 9.01 1.55
N ILE A 153 21.42 10.25 1.95
CA ILE A 153 21.66 11.45 1.13
C ILE A 153 23.14 11.56 0.79
N ILE A 154 24.03 11.38 1.77
CA ILE A 154 25.48 11.38 1.52
C ILE A 154 25.89 10.32 0.49
N GLU A 155 25.29 9.12 0.56
CA GLU A 155 25.55 8.06 -0.42
C GLU A 155 25.01 8.40 -1.83
N MET A 156 23.88 9.08 -1.91
CA MET A 156 23.22 9.42 -3.18
C MET A 156 23.88 10.62 -3.89
N PHE A 157 24.42 11.56 -3.14
CA PHE A 157 24.99 12.82 -3.64
C PHE A 157 26.45 13.03 -3.18
N PRO A 158 27.39 12.12 -3.50
CA PRO A 158 28.74 12.09 -2.89
C PRO A 158 29.62 13.29 -3.22
N ASN A 159 29.23 14.15 -4.15
CA ASN A 159 30.01 15.31 -4.61
C ASN A 159 29.52 16.65 -4.03
N GLU A 160 28.49 16.62 -3.18
CA GLU A 160 27.92 17.83 -2.58
C GLU A 160 28.54 18.13 -1.20
N ASP A 161 28.33 19.35 -0.68
CA ASP A 161 28.79 19.72 0.67
C ASP A 161 27.82 19.19 1.75
N HIS A 162 28.26 18.20 2.48
CA HIS A 162 27.48 17.56 3.53
C HIS A 162 27.74 18.08 4.95
N THR A 163 28.32 19.30 5.09
CA THR A 163 28.67 19.86 6.41
C THR A 163 27.45 19.93 7.32
N GLU A 164 26.32 20.45 6.82
CA GLU A 164 25.08 20.53 7.61
C GLU A 164 24.51 19.15 7.94
N ILE A 165 24.49 18.24 6.97
CA ILE A 165 24.01 16.87 7.15
C ILE A 165 24.85 16.14 8.22
N ASN A 166 26.17 16.27 8.18
CA ASN A 166 27.08 15.68 9.17
C ASN A 166 26.85 16.24 10.59
N ASN A 167 26.56 17.54 10.71
CA ASN A 167 26.17 18.14 11.99
C ASN A 167 24.88 17.54 12.54
N LYS A 168 23.86 17.31 11.69
CA LYS A 168 22.60 16.64 12.08
C LYS A 168 22.81 15.18 12.48
N ILE A 169 23.66 14.45 11.77
CA ILE A 169 24.03 13.08 12.11
C ILE A 169 24.68 13.05 13.50
N ASN A 170 25.69 13.88 13.72
CA ASN A 170 26.38 13.97 14.99
C ASN A 170 25.47 14.36 16.17
N GLU A 171 24.53 15.29 15.92
CA GLU A 171 23.54 15.69 16.92
C GLU A 171 22.66 14.50 17.33
N ILE A 172 22.20 13.69 16.36
CA ILE A 172 21.35 12.54 16.66
C ILE A 172 22.17 11.44 17.35
N GLU A 173 23.35 11.09 16.83
CA GLU A 173 24.19 10.02 17.40
C GLU A 173 24.68 10.32 18.82
N ASN A 174 24.90 11.59 19.16
CA ASN A 174 25.31 11.97 20.49
C ASN A 174 24.16 12.01 21.51
N ASN A 175 22.92 12.21 21.08
CA ASN A 175 21.79 12.43 21.97
C ASN A 175 20.79 11.27 22.03
N TYR A 176 20.88 10.31 21.11
CA TYR A 176 19.91 9.21 20.98
C TYR A 176 20.61 7.87 20.82
N ASP A 177 20.25 6.90 21.68
CA ASP A 177 20.73 5.51 21.60
C ASP A 177 19.96 4.72 20.54
N ILE A 178 20.34 4.90 19.26
CA ILE A 178 19.74 4.15 18.14
C ILE A 178 20.47 2.81 18.01
N LYS A 179 19.85 1.76 18.53
CA LYS A 179 20.42 0.41 18.52
C LYS A 179 20.33 -0.24 17.15
N PRO A 180 21.39 -0.90 16.69
CA PRO A 180 21.31 -1.75 15.51
C PRO A 180 20.35 -2.94 15.78
N PRO A 181 19.77 -3.53 14.72
CA PRO A 181 18.94 -4.70 14.89
C PRO A 181 19.75 -5.87 15.48
N LEU A 182 19.13 -6.59 16.42
CA LEU A 182 19.72 -7.79 17.02
C LEU A 182 19.49 -8.98 16.08
N GLU A 183 20.56 -9.62 15.67
CA GLU A 183 20.50 -10.85 14.87
C GLU A 183 20.10 -12.03 15.76
N ILE A 184 18.96 -12.64 15.48
CA ILE A 184 18.44 -13.83 16.16
C ILE A 184 18.91 -15.09 15.44
N ASP A 185 18.84 -15.06 14.10
CA ASP A 185 19.24 -16.13 13.19
C ASP A 185 19.60 -15.52 11.83
N HIS A 186 20.19 -16.30 10.94
CA HIS A 186 20.73 -15.87 9.62
C HIS A 186 19.82 -14.89 8.84
N ASN A 187 18.51 -15.07 8.87
CA ASN A 187 17.54 -14.19 8.18
C ASN A 187 16.50 -13.58 9.12
N LEU A 188 16.73 -13.66 10.43
CA LEU A 188 15.76 -13.24 11.44
C LEU A 188 16.41 -12.21 12.38
N LYS A 189 15.83 -11.00 12.41
CA LYS A 189 16.35 -9.89 13.21
C LYS A 189 15.27 -9.25 14.04
N GLU A 190 15.61 -8.86 15.27
CA GLU A 190 14.77 -8.04 16.13
C GLU A 190 15.15 -6.56 15.96
N TYR A 191 14.15 -5.74 15.79
CA TYR A 191 14.24 -4.30 15.64
C TYR A 191 13.49 -3.63 16.80
N LYS A 192 14.13 -2.67 17.46
CA LYS A 192 13.51 -1.91 18.55
C LYS A 192 12.53 -0.87 18.01
N SER A 193 11.51 -0.55 18.82
CA SER A 193 10.54 0.51 18.51
C SER A 193 11.25 1.81 18.12
N GLY A 194 10.74 2.50 17.11
CA GLY A 194 11.33 3.70 16.51
C GLY A 194 12.37 3.44 15.42
N THR A 195 12.84 2.20 15.22
CA THR A 195 13.86 1.88 14.20
C THR A 195 13.29 2.04 12.79
N CYS A 196 14.04 2.71 11.91
CA CYS A 196 13.75 2.78 10.48
C CYS A 196 14.23 1.51 9.77
N ILE A 197 13.34 0.88 8.98
CA ILE A 197 13.67 -0.32 8.20
C ILE A 197 14.12 0.04 6.78
N PHE A 198 13.42 0.97 6.16
CA PHE A 198 13.74 1.56 4.85
C PHE A 198 13.09 2.93 4.73
N SER A 199 13.57 3.75 3.81
CA SER A 199 13.09 5.12 3.61
C SER A 199 12.53 5.34 2.20
N GLU A 200 11.76 6.40 2.06
CA GLU A 200 11.21 6.85 0.77
C GLU A 200 12.28 7.32 -0.23
N LEU A 201 13.53 7.49 0.21
CA LEU A 201 14.66 7.83 -0.65
C LEU A 201 15.27 6.61 -1.38
N GLU A 202 14.85 5.40 -1.03
CA GLU A 202 15.44 4.18 -1.56
C GLU A 202 14.69 3.63 -2.77
N SER A 203 15.43 3.06 -3.72
CA SER A 203 14.90 2.31 -4.85
C SER A 203 14.99 0.78 -4.65
N LYS A 204 15.70 0.33 -3.61
CA LYS A 204 15.94 -1.09 -3.32
C LYS A 204 15.74 -1.37 -1.85
N THR A 205 15.08 -2.46 -1.54
CA THR A 205 14.96 -3.03 -0.20
C THR A 205 14.84 -4.54 -0.26
N ASN A 206 14.89 -5.19 0.89
CA ASN A 206 14.58 -6.61 1.00
C ASN A 206 13.07 -6.83 1.15
N LEU A 207 12.63 -8.05 0.89
CA LEU A 207 11.34 -8.53 1.37
C LEU A 207 11.47 -8.91 2.83
N TYR A 208 10.53 -8.47 3.64
CA TYR A 208 10.45 -8.86 5.05
C TYR A 208 9.08 -9.42 5.36
N VAL A 209 9.06 -10.53 6.11
CA VAL A 209 7.87 -11.04 6.79
C VAL A 209 7.92 -10.57 8.24
N ILE A 210 6.85 -9.94 8.70
CA ILE A 210 6.71 -9.58 10.10
C ILE A 210 6.34 -10.86 10.85
N ARG A 211 7.26 -11.37 11.68
CA ARG A 211 7.03 -12.55 12.49
C ARG A 211 6.33 -12.21 13.79
N ASP A 212 6.67 -11.09 14.36
CA ASP A 212 6.05 -10.52 15.55
C ASP A 212 6.16 -9.01 15.54
N GLY A 213 5.23 -8.30 16.20
CA GLY A 213 5.24 -6.86 16.33
C GLY A 213 4.47 -6.10 15.23
N LYS A 214 4.73 -4.79 15.14
CA LYS A 214 4.06 -3.86 14.23
C LYS A 214 5.00 -2.85 13.62
N VAL A 215 4.77 -2.49 12.37
CA VAL A 215 5.46 -1.42 11.67
C VAL A 215 4.48 -0.44 11.04
N GLY A 216 4.81 0.84 11.10
CA GLY A 216 4.08 1.90 10.40
C GLY A 216 4.79 2.28 9.10
N VAL A 217 4.03 2.53 8.07
CA VAL A 217 4.52 3.02 6.78
C VAL A 217 3.99 4.43 6.57
N TYR A 218 4.92 5.34 6.33
CA TYR A 218 4.67 6.78 6.28
C TYR A 218 5.16 7.37 4.96
N SER A 219 4.68 8.58 4.64
CA SER A 219 5.23 9.43 3.59
C SER A 219 5.19 10.88 4.07
N VAL A 220 6.17 11.67 3.64
CA VAL A 220 6.09 13.13 3.81
C VAL A 220 5.28 13.70 2.66
N PHE A 221 4.39 14.60 3.01
CA PHE A 221 3.51 15.26 2.07
C PHE A 221 3.12 16.68 2.55
N ASN A 222 3.39 17.71 1.72
CA ASN A 222 3.18 19.12 2.10
C ASN A 222 3.74 19.46 3.49
N GLY A 223 4.96 19.03 3.78
CA GLY A 223 5.61 19.27 5.07
C GLY A 223 5.05 18.47 6.25
N LYS A 224 4.12 17.54 6.02
CA LYS A 224 3.49 16.72 7.09
C LYS A 224 3.78 15.23 6.87
N ILE A 225 3.99 14.49 7.95
CA ILE A 225 4.08 13.03 7.92
C ILE A 225 2.65 12.45 7.89
N ILE A 226 2.37 11.64 6.88
CA ILE A 226 1.08 10.96 6.70
C ILE A 226 1.26 9.47 6.93
N THR A 227 0.46 8.89 7.80
CA THR A 227 0.36 7.44 7.97
C THR A 227 -0.28 6.83 6.71
N ARG A 228 0.42 5.90 6.10
CA ARG A 228 -0.03 5.21 4.88
C ARG A 228 -0.74 3.90 5.21
N ILE A 229 -0.12 3.10 6.05
CA ILE A 229 -0.62 1.80 6.49
C ILE A 229 0.17 1.35 7.71
N ILE A 230 -0.47 0.58 8.58
CA ILE A 230 0.18 -0.15 9.67
C ILE A 230 0.11 -1.63 9.35
N PHE A 231 1.24 -2.29 9.44
CA PHE A 231 1.39 -3.72 9.23
C PHE A 231 1.70 -4.43 10.55
N LYS A 232 1.17 -5.64 10.71
CA LYS A 232 1.33 -6.47 11.88
C LYS A 232 1.86 -7.87 11.51
N SER A 233 2.08 -8.69 12.49
CA SER A 233 2.51 -10.09 12.32
C SER A 233 1.74 -10.80 11.19
N GLY A 234 2.44 -11.58 10.38
CA GLY A 234 1.94 -12.27 9.17
C GLY A 234 1.95 -11.41 7.89
N ASN A 235 2.16 -10.10 7.98
CA ASN A 235 2.25 -9.24 6.79
C ASN A 235 3.64 -9.28 6.17
N ILE A 236 3.69 -8.97 4.85
CA ILE A 236 4.92 -8.81 4.07
C ILE A 236 5.08 -7.35 3.68
N ILE A 237 6.31 -6.84 3.82
CA ILE A 237 6.70 -5.47 3.45
C ILE A 237 7.92 -5.49 2.53
N GLY A 238 8.23 -4.38 1.86
CA GLY A 238 9.40 -4.26 0.99
C GLY A 238 9.25 -4.87 -0.40
N TYR A 239 8.07 -5.29 -0.81
CA TYR A 239 7.84 -5.97 -2.10
C TYR A 239 7.90 -5.03 -3.31
N LYS A 240 7.65 -3.72 -3.14
CA LYS A 240 7.55 -2.77 -4.25
C LYS A 240 8.83 -2.66 -5.08
N PRO A 241 10.02 -2.41 -4.53
CA PRO A 241 11.26 -2.34 -5.31
C PRO A 241 11.68 -3.67 -5.94
N ILE A 242 11.25 -4.78 -5.36
CA ILE A 242 11.61 -6.11 -5.86
C ILE A 242 10.86 -6.44 -7.15
N PHE A 243 9.63 -5.94 -7.29
CA PHE A 243 8.78 -6.17 -8.46
C PHE A 243 8.61 -4.93 -9.34
N GLY A 244 9.02 -3.75 -8.88
CA GLY A 244 9.02 -2.46 -9.59
C GLY A 244 10.39 -1.82 -9.64
N ASN A 245 10.54 -0.77 -10.44
CA ASN A 245 11.82 -0.06 -10.64
C ASN A 245 11.79 1.40 -10.11
N LYS A 246 10.81 1.75 -9.29
CA LYS A 246 10.64 3.13 -8.78
C LYS A 246 11.01 3.24 -7.31
N LEU A 247 11.30 4.46 -6.85
CA LEU A 247 11.49 4.80 -5.45
C LEU A 247 10.34 4.27 -4.59
N LEU A 248 10.63 3.93 -3.34
CA LEU A 248 9.62 3.39 -2.40
C LEU A 248 8.48 4.37 -2.12
N LEU A 249 8.73 5.69 -2.17
CA LEU A 249 7.80 6.75 -1.80
C LEU A 249 7.22 6.60 -0.38
N THR A 250 7.83 5.75 0.44
CA THR A 250 7.36 5.46 1.79
C THR A 250 8.51 5.08 2.70
N THR A 251 8.38 5.49 3.95
CA THR A 251 9.32 5.18 5.04
C THR A 251 8.67 4.18 5.98
N CYS A 252 9.38 3.12 6.33
CA CYS A 252 8.91 2.09 7.26
C CYS A 252 9.60 2.23 8.62
N ILE A 253 8.81 2.37 9.68
CA ILE A 253 9.27 2.57 11.04
C ILE A 253 8.62 1.54 11.96
N VAL A 254 9.40 0.94 12.83
CA VAL A 254 8.95 -0.02 13.85
C VAL A 254 8.14 0.72 14.93
N LEU A 255 6.92 0.26 15.21
CA LEU A 255 6.03 0.87 16.20
C LEU A 255 6.12 0.22 17.57
N GLU A 256 6.39 -1.08 17.62
CA GLU A 256 6.68 -1.87 18.83
C GLU A 256 7.82 -2.83 18.49
N ASP A 257 8.54 -3.35 19.45
CA ASP A 257 9.65 -4.28 19.18
C ASP A 257 9.20 -5.37 18.23
N THR A 258 9.89 -5.51 17.09
CA THR A 258 9.42 -6.27 15.94
C THR A 258 10.46 -7.25 15.44
N ILE A 259 10.04 -8.48 15.19
CA ILE A 259 10.88 -9.51 14.58
C ILE A 259 10.57 -9.59 13.10
N LEU A 260 11.57 -9.30 12.25
CA LEU A 260 11.47 -9.38 10.80
C LEU A 260 12.31 -10.54 10.27
N GLN A 261 11.72 -11.32 9.38
CA GLN A 261 12.43 -12.31 8.58
C GLN A 261 12.67 -11.78 7.17
N THR A 262 13.92 -11.73 6.75
CA THR A 262 14.31 -11.36 5.39
C THR A 262 14.13 -12.54 4.44
N ILE A 263 13.50 -12.31 3.28
CA ILE A 263 13.33 -13.30 2.22
C ILE A 263 13.79 -12.66 0.90
N ASN A 264 14.57 -13.39 0.09
CA ASN A 264 14.89 -12.94 -1.26
C ASN A 264 13.72 -13.21 -2.22
N LYS A 265 13.74 -12.53 -3.39
CA LYS A 265 12.68 -12.62 -4.38
C LYS A 265 12.45 -14.04 -4.90
N GLU A 266 13.53 -14.78 -5.17
CA GLU A 266 13.46 -16.12 -5.75
C GLU A 266 12.82 -17.10 -4.78
N ASP A 267 13.25 -17.09 -3.52
CA ASP A 267 12.66 -17.91 -2.47
C ASP A 267 11.19 -17.56 -2.23
N PHE A 268 10.86 -16.27 -2.25
CA PHE A 268 9.47 -15.81 -2.14
C PHE A 268 8.59 -16.38 -3.26
N LEU A 269 9.02 -16.26 -4.52
CA LEU A 269 8.27 -16.77 -5.67
C LEU A 269 8.13 -18.28 -5.63
N LYS A 270 9.21 -19.00 -5.25
CA LYS A 270 9.19 -20.45 -5.11
C LYS A 270 8.26 -20.91 -4.00
N LEU A 271 8.25 -20.23 -2.86
CA LEU A 271 7.32 -20.52 -1.77
C LEU A 271 5.87 -20.27 -2.18
N ALA A 272 5.61 -19.17 -2.88
CA ALA A 272 4.28 -18.84 -3.38
C ALA A 272 3.77 -19.87 -4.41
N SER A 273 4.63 -20.33 -5.33
CA SER A 273 4.23 -21.31 -6.35
C SER A 273 3.96 -22.71 -5.79
N ASN A 274 4.68 -23.12 -4.74
CA ASN A 274 4.57 -24.45 -4.15
C ASN A 274 3.56 -24.57 -3.01
N ASN A 275 2.91 -23.48 -2.62
CA ASN A 275 1.98 -23.47 -1.51
C ASN A 275 0.72 -22.65 -1.82
N THR A 276 -0.33 -23.37 -2.24
CA THR A 276 -1.64 -22.78 -2.63
C THR A 276 -2.24 -21.89 -1.54
N LYS A 277 -2.11 -22.25 -0.27
CA LYS A 277 -2.63 -21.43 0.84
C LYS A 277 -1.86 -20.12 0.98
N LEU A 278 -0.54 -20.19 0.88
CA LEU A 278 0.31 -18.99 0.93
C LEU A 278 0.03 -18.10 -0.29
N GLN A 279 -0.07 -18.67 -1.49
CA GLN A 279 -0.41 -17.95 -2.71
C GLN A 279 -1.77 -17.23 -2.58
N TYR A 280 -2.79 -17.95 -2.12
CA TYR A 280 -4.11 -17.37 -1.82
C TYR A 280 -3.98 -16.17 -0.88
N HIS A 281 -3.28 -16.35 0.24
CA HIS A 281 -3.09 -15.31 1.25
C HIS A 281 -2.39 -14.07 0.67
N LEU A 282 -1.29 -14.27 -0.06
CA LEU A 282 -0.50 -13.17 -0.64
C LEU A 282 -1.27 -12.39 -1.69
N VAL A 283 -1.94 -13.07 -2.61
CA VAL A 283 -2.71 -12.45 -3.68
C VAL A 283 -3.88 -11.65 -3.08
N ASN A 284 -4.59 -12.21 -2.09
CA ASN A 284 -5.68 -11.50 -1.40
C ASN A 284 -5.18 -10.26 -0.65
N ILE A 285 -4.05 -10.36 0.07
CA ILE A 285 -3.45 -9.20 0.75
C ILE A 285 -3.11 -8.09 -0.27
N MET A 286 -2.47 -8.44 -1.38
CA MET A 286 -2.09 -7.46 -2.39
C MET A 286 -3.30 -6.84 -3.08
N ALA A 287 -4.29 -7.64 -3.42
CA ALA A 287 -5.56 -7.16 -3.97
C ALA A 287 -6.26 -6.20 -2.99
N ARG A 288 -6.34 -6.57 -1.69
CA ARG A 288 -6.94 -5.71 -0.66
C ARG A 288 -6.16 -4.41 -0.46
N ARG A 289 -4.85 -4.43 -0.47
CA ARG A 289 -4.02 -3.21 -0.39
C ARG A 289 -4.27 -2.28 -1.58
N THR A 290 -4.39 -2.84 -2.78
CA THR A 290 -4.73 -2.09 -3.98
C THR A 290 -6.12 -1.47 -3.85
N TYR A 291 -7.12 -2.25 -3.46
CA TYR A 291 -8.49 -1.76 -3.25
C TYR A 291 -8.57 -0.67 -2.18
N ASN A 292 -7.86 -0.85 -1.05
CA ASN A 292 -7.79 0.18 0.00
C ASN A 292 -7.15 1.48 -0.50
N THR A 293 -6.18 1.41 -1.40
CA THR A 293 -5.58 2.60 -2.02
C THR A 293 -6.59 3.32 -2.93
N ILE A 294 -7.41 2.56 -3.64
CA ILE A 294 -8.53 3.09 -4.45
C ILE A 294 -9.56 3.77 -3.55
N ILE A 295 -9.99 3.10 -2.47
CA ILE A 295 -10.93 3.68 -1.51
C ILE A 295 -10.37 4.95 -0.86
N LYS A 296 -9.09 4.99 -0.51
CA LYS A 296 -8.43 6.23 -0.03
C LYS A 296 -8.58 7.37 -1.03
N SER A 297 -8.31 7.09 -2.31
CA SER A 297 -8.42 8.08 -3.37
C SER A 297 -9.84 8.62 -3.51
N TYR A 298 -10.84 7.77 -3.35
CA TYR A 298 -12.25 8.17 -3.35
C TYR A 298 -12.65 8.90 -2.07
N SER A 299 -12.18 8.44 -0.92
CA SER A 299 -12.49 9.05 0.36
C SER A 299 -12.12 10.53 0.41
N ILE A 300 -11.01 10.92 -0.23
CA ILE A 300 -10.59 12.33 -0.31
C ILE A 300 -11.63 13.19 -1.05
N THR A 301 -12.35 12.64 -2.02
CA THR A 301 -13.36 13.37 -2.80
C THR A 301 -14.69 13.54 -2.06
N ILE A 302 -14.92 12.78 -0.98
CA ILE A 302 -16.12 12.89 -0.17
C ILE A 302 -16.13 14.27 0.55
N LYS A 303 -17.22 15.02 0.43
CA LYS A 303 -17.33 16.35 1.05
C LYS A 303 -17.40 16.31 2.57
N SER A 304 -18.08 15.32 3.14
CA SER A 304 -18.25 15.15 4.59
C SER A 304 -17.01 14.54 5.24
N SER A 305 -16.40 15.24 6.21
CA SER A 305 -15.29 14.68 7.00
C SER A 305 -15.68 13.38 7.72
N VAL A 306 -16.89 13.31 8.23
CA VAL A 306 -17.44 12.09 8.85
C VAL A 306 -17.55 10.96 7.82
N GLY A 307 -18.05 11.26 6.61
CA GLY A 307 -18.10 10.28 5.51
C GLY A 307 -16.73 9.79 5.08
N LYS A 308 -15.72 10.68 4.97
CA LYS A 308 -14.32 10.29 4.71
C LYS A 308 -13.81 9.31 5.76
N PHE A 309 -14.05 9.64 7.04
CA PHE A 309 -13.59 8.82 8.15
C PHE A 309 -14.23 7.41 8.13
N TYR A 310 -15.57 7.33 8.01
CA TYR A 310 -16.26 6.03 7.92
C TYR A 310 -15.82 5.20 6.72
N SER A 311 -15.60 5.81 5.56
CA SER A 311 -15.12 5.11 4.36
C SER A 311 -13.78 4.40 4.62
N MET A 312 -12.87 5.05 5.34
CA MET A 312 -11.59 4.45 5.71
C MET A 312 -11.72 3.37 6.78
N VAL A 313 -12.51 3.61 7.81
CA VAL A 313 -12.79 2.59 8.85
C VAL A 313 -13.36 1.33 8.21
N TYR A 314 -14.37 1.47 7.34
CA TYR A 314 -14.95 0.34 6.59
C TYR A 314 -13.89 -0.44 5.81
N SER A 315 -13.00 0.25 5.09
CA SER A 315 -11.91 -0.37 4.32
C SER A 315 -10.96 -1.19 5.21
N PHE A 316 -10.64 -0.68 6.42
CA PHE A 316 -9.77 -1.41 7.34
C PHE A 316 -10.49 -2.58 8.03
N VAL A 317 -11.77 -2.43 8.40
CA VAL A 317 -12.59 -3.55 8.89
C VAL A 317 -12.61 -4.70 7.88
N LYS A 318 -12.86 -4.40 6.60
CA LYS A 318 -12.81 -5.40 5.52
C LYS A 318 -11.42 -6.07 5.41
N THR A 319 -10.36 -5.35 5.72
CA THR A 319 -9.00 -5.91 5.72
C THR A 319 -8.81 -6.91 6.87
N GLU A 320 -9.24 -6.57 8.07
CA GLU A 320 -9.13 -7.46 9.21
C GLU A 320 -9.97 -8.74 9.03
N LEU A 321 -11.17 -8.62 8.46
CA LEU A 321 -12.05 -9.74 8.16
C LEU A 321 -11.50 -10.74 7.12
N LEU A 322 -10.46 -10.39 6.37
CA LEU A 322 -9.74 -11.35 5.52
C LEU A 322 -8.91 -12.34 6.35
N PHE A 323 -8.45 -11.93 7.53
CA PHE A 323 -7.59 -12.74 8.38
C PHE A 323 -8.38 -13.53 9.42
N ASP A 324 -9.45 -12.94 9.95
CA ASP A 324 -10.32 -13.58 10.93
C ASP A 324 -11.78 -13.17 10.65
N LYS A 325 -12.63 -14.17 10.41
CA LYS A 325 -14.06 -13.97 10.13
C LYS A 325 -14.94 -13.96 11.37
N ASN A 326 -14.41 -14.42 12.51
CA ASN A 326 -15.16 -14.63 13.76
C ASN A 326 -14.64 -13.70 14.87
N ILE A 327 -14.71 -12.38 14.62
CA ILE A 327 -14.25 -11.40 15.58
C ILE A 327 -15.45 -10.88 16.36
N ASP A 328 -15.50 -11.16 17.67
CA ASP A 328 -16.56 -10.66 18.55
C ASP A 328 -16.45 -9.15 18.79
N PHE A 329 -15.24 -8.62 18.68
CA PHE A 329 -14.98 -7.20 18.73
C PHE A 329 -13.68 -6.92 17.97
N LEU A 330 -13.64 -5.81 17.22
CA LEU A 330 -12.49 -5.49 16.39
C LEU A 330 -11.81 -4.20 16.85
N GLU A 331 -10.55 -4.33 17.31
CA GLU A 331 -9.68 -3.18 17.54
C GLU A 331 -8.75 -3.00 16.33
N LEU A 332 -8.90 -1.86 15.64
CA LEU A 332 -8.02 -1.53 14.52
C LEU A 332 -6.64 -1.08 15.03
N SER A 333 -5.60 -1.39 14.29
CA SER A 333 -4.23 -0.92 14.58
C SER A 333 -4.04 0.59 14.37
N TYR A 334 -5.09 1.32 13.97
CA TYR A 334 -5.07 2.73 13.62
C TYR A 334 -5.71 3.59 14.70
N THR A 335 -5.06 4.72 15.01
CA THR A 335 -5.66 5.77 15.82
C THR A 335 -6.60 6.64 14.98
N ILE A 336 -7.45 7.43 15.65
CA ILE A 336 -8.27 8.45 14.96
C ILE A 336 -7.41 9.43 14.15
N LYS A 337 -6.22 9.81 14.68
CA LYS A 337 -5.28 10.71 14.01
C LYS A 337 -4.73 10.08 12.72
N ASP A 338 -4.37 8.79 12.76
CA ASP A 338 -3.88 8.07 11.57
C ASP A 338 -4.89 8.15 10.43
N ILE A 339 -6.15 7.83 10.70
CA ILE A 339 -7.19 7.85 9.67
C ILE A 339 -7.46 9.27 9.19
N CYS A 340 -7.53 10.25 10.09
CA CYS A 340 -7.74 11.64 9.71
C CYS A 340 -6.65 12.16 8.76
N THR A 341 -5.38 11.86 9.06
CA THR A 341 -4.26 12.28 8.19
C THR A 341 -4.31 11.60 6.81
N MET A 342 -4.73 10.33 6.74
CA MET A 342 -4.84 9.61 5.45
C MET A 342 -5.82 10.24 4.47
N VAL A 343 -6.85 10.93 4.95
CA VAL A 343 -7.92 11.49 4.09
C VAL A 343 -8.01 13.01 4.17
N GLY A 344 -6.99 13.65 4.72
CA GLY A 344 -6.89 15.11 4.78
C GLY A 344 -7.94 15.76 5.71
N ILE A 345 -8.25 15.13 6.84
CA ILE A 345 -9.11 15.71 7.89
C ILE A 345 -8.21 16.39 8.93
N GLU A 346 -8.33 17.69 9.07
CA GLU A 346 -7.51 18.46 10.02
C GLU A 346 -8.11 18.47 11.44
N ASN A 347 -9.42 18.54 11.56
CA ASN A 347 -10.12 18.63 12.86
C ASN A 347 -10.46 17.25 13.42
N THR A 348 -9.47 16.60 14.04
CA THR A 348 -9.62 15.30 14.70
C THR A 348 -10.63 15.31 15.85
N ASN A 349 -10.68 16.42 16.63
CA ASN A 349 -11.61 16.55 17.75
C ASN A 349 -13.07 16.58 17.30
N TYR A 350 -13.35 17.18 16.15
CA TYR A 350 -14.68 17.14 15.56
C TYR A 350 -15.11 15.70 15.25
N ILE A 351 -14.24 14.93 14.60
CA ILE A 351 -14.53 13.52 14.30
C ILE A 351 -14.75 12.71 15.57
N LYS A 352 -13.90 12.87 16.58
CA LYS A 352 -14.04 12.21 17.88
C LYS A 352 -15.38 12.51 18.54
N SER A 353 -15.80 13.79 18.50
CA SER A 353 -17.12 14.21 19.03
C SER A 353 -18.27 13.54 18.28
N GLU A 354 -18.24 13.50 16.95
CA GLU A 354 -19.29 12.88 16.14
C GLU A 354 -19.38 11.36 16.36
N MET A 355 -18.24 10.66 16.45
CA MET A 355 -18.22 9.23 16.71
C MET A 355 -18.79 8.89 18.09
N ASN A 356 -18.45 9.69 19.12
CA ASN A 356 -18.95 9.49 20.48
C ASN A 356 -20.47 9.67 20.58
N LYS A 357 -21.08 10.53 19.75
CA LYS A 357 -22.54 10.68 19.69
C LYS A 357 -23.23 9.42 19.16
N ASN A 358 -22.66 8.78 18.16
CA ASN A 358 -23.29 7.68 17.44
C ASN A 358 -23.04 6.31 18.09
N LYS A 359 -22.01 6.16 18.94
CA LYS A 359 -21.61 4.93 19.65
C LYS A 359 -21.37 3.71 18.74
N VAL A 360 -21.27 3.90 17.43
CA VAL A 360 -20.95 2.83 16.46
C VAL A 360 -19.47 2.52 16.47
N ILE A 361 -18.66 3.52 16.78
CA ILE A 361 -17.21 3.42 16.92
C ILE A 361 -16.85 3.90 18.32
N LEU A 362 -16.06 3.10 19.02
CA LEU A 362 -15.49 3.42 20.32
C LEU A 362 -13.98 3.66 20.17
N PHE A 363 -13.37 4.21 21.19
CA PHE A 363 -11.93 4.47 21.23
C PHE A 363 -11.31 3.86 22.49
N SER A 364 -10.14 3.22 22.31
CA SER A 364 -9.32 2.77 23.43
C SER A 364 -8.66 3.95 24.15
N SER A 365 -7.93 3.67 25.22
CA SER A 365 -7.20 4.69 26.00
C SER A 365 -6.10 5.38 25.18
N ASP A 366 -5.55 4.69 24.17
CA ASP A 366 -4.54 5.19 23.23
C ASP A 366 -5.15 5.66 21.89
N GLU A 367 -6.45 5.95 21.88
CA GLU A 367 -7.22 6.48 20.75
C GLU A 367 -7.33 5.56 19.53
N ARG A 368 -7.09 4.26 19.69
CA ARG A 368 -7.36 3.27 18.62
C ARG A 368 -8.85 3.06 18.45
N ILE A 369 -9.22 2.69 17.24
CA ILE A 369 -10.61 2.51 16.84
C ILE A 369 -11.09 1.12 17.21
N ILE A 370 -12.19 1.07 17.94
CA ILE A 370 -12.87 -0.16 18.36
C ILE A 370 -14.23 -0.21 17.68
N ILE A 371 -14.51 -1.30 16.98
CA ILE A 371 -15.80 -1.61 16.38
C ILE A 371 -16.46 -2.68 17.28
N PRO A 372 -17.48 -2.32 18.05
CA PRO A 372 -18.27 -3.29 18.81
C PRO A 372 -19.13 -4.11 17.86
N ASN A 373 -19.51 -5.32 18.26
CA ASN A 373 -20.48 -6.17 17.56
C ASN A 373 -21.88 -5.56 17.56
#